data_ea0db935129dc72d3f876f4be2a32a22
#
_entry.id   ea0db935129dc72d3f876f4be2a32a22
#
_cell.length_a   1.000
_cell.length_b   1.000
_cell.length_c   1.000
_cell.angle_alpha   90.00
_cell.angle_beta   90.00
_cell.angle_gamma   90.00
#
_symmetry.space_group_name_H-M   'P 1'
#
loop_
_entity.id
_entity.type
_entity.pdbx_description
1 polymer ?
#
loop_
_entity_poly.entity_id
_entity_poly.type
_entity_poly.pdbx_seq_one_letter_code
_entity_poly.pdbx_strand_id
1 'polypeptide(L)'
;MSDQRAQEMIDLGNKLFAKKEPLNSLHQEIALQFYPVRATFTMSGDYLGRDHADHLNDSYPVLVRRELGNSISSTLRPRDQKWFLATSLDEDRDQDPDNARYLEYVSQTIRTAMYDVRAKFVRATKEGDHDFITFGQCVLSVEESPDRQHLYYRAHHLRDCAWLENNIGDVDHIHRKDRMSARTMKRSFKESALHQSVKDACKNDPGQEFNVRCVMMPSDEYDYTGPDAKTKGRKAPFIMCYVDADNGKMLAEIPSPDFIFVVPRWQTLPGLQYAVSPATSVALPDGRLAQTMALMIMEAGEKAIDPPTAADGDVFKEFNLQAGAMTWADLQGDRKISDVFQTIPINADMRTAFAMRADLREMLAKAFFIDKLNLPQVGPDMTATEVRARLEEHVRQLLPLFEPMEHEYNARLLDKTFFRLRAMNRFRTDIMPDTLSGADIAWGFRNPLQEASTRILVQQFREAIEVETGAANMGVGVMRTDLGIARDDAVRGIGVPAKWRRSNEDMEAEGQAKAKAAAIAKAAQEASAVAGIAQQAGDAAQSMRMGGLLPAPSKPGVEDEMTELPDEPEYVDFEDVAA
;
A
#
# COMPACT_ATOMS: atom_id res chain seq x y z
N MET A 1 36.87 16.15 -17.37
CA MET A 1 35.83 15.11 -17.68
C MET A 1 34.72 15.03 -16.62
N SER A 2 35.01 14.89 -15.32
CA SER A 2 33.91 14.80 -14.31
C SER A 2 33.09 16.09 -14.20
N ASP A 3 33.74 17.24 -14.23
CA ASP A 3 33.05 18.54 -14.12
C ASP A 3 32.27 18.92 -15.40
N GLN A 4 32.74 18.45 -16.57
CA GLN A 4 31.98 18.60 -17.81
C GLN A 4 30.70 17.79 -17.78
N ARG A 5 30.73 16.54 -17.29
CA ARG A 5 29.55 15.70 -17.10
C ARG A 5 28.60 16.30 -16.07
N ALA A 6 29.15 16.88 -15.00
CA ALA A 6 28.34 17.59 -14.00
C ALA A 6 27.56 18.74 -14.64
N GLN A 7 28.18 19.52 -15.54
CA GLN A 7 27.52 20.60 -16.24
C GLN A 7 26.45 20.09 -17.21
N GLU A 8 26.70 19.02 -17.96
CA GLU A 8 25.72 18.38 -18.85
C GLU A 8 24.48 17.91 -18.09
N MET A 9 24.65 17.31 -16.88
CA MET A 9 23.53 16.93 -16.03
C MET A 9 22.76 18.13 -15.50
N ILE A 10 23.43 19.21 -15.13
CA ILE A 10 22.78 20.45 -14.69
C ILE A 10 21.94 21.02 -15.83
N ASP A 11 22.49 21.08 -17.04
CA ASP A 11 21.84 21.64 -18.22
C ASP A 11 20.62 20.82 -18.65
N LEU A 12 20.74 19.48 -18.67
CA LEU A 12 19.61 18.58 -18.90
C LEU A 12 18.54 18.77 -17.84
N GLY A 13 18.91 18.77 -16.56
CA GLY A 13 17.97 18.99 -15.48
C GLY A 13 17.26 20.35 -15.59
N ASN A 14 17.97 21.42 -15.95
CA ASN A 14 17.37 22.74 -16.13
C ASN A 14 16.33 22.75 -17.27
N LYS A 15 16.61 22.04 -18.39
CA LYS A 15 15.65 21.87 -19.47
C LYS A 15 14.39 21.12 -19.01
N LEU A 16 14.55 20.05 -18.21
CA LEU A 16 13.41 19.27 -17.66
C LEU A 16 12.57 20.11 -16.71
N PHE A 17 13.20 20.86 -15.82
CA PHE A 17 12.47 21.74 -14.88
C PHE A 17 11.78 22.89 -15.62
N ALA A 18 12.39 23.48 -16.63
CA ALA A 18 11.76 24.52 -17.46
C ALA A 18 10.53 23.97 -18.21
N LYS A 19 10.62 22.75 -18.77
CA LYS A 19 9.48 22.08 -19.42
C LYS A 19 8.32 21.82 -18.44
N LYS A 20 8.64 21.60 -17.15
CA LYS A 20 7.64 21.33 -16.09
C LYS A 20 7.01 22.59 -15.50
N GLU A 21 7.51 23.78 -15.75
CA GLU A 21 7.04 25.03 -15.12
C GLU A 21 5.54 25.31 -15.28
N PRO A 22 4.90 25.06 -16.44
CA PRO A 22 3.45 25.20 -16.57
C PRO A 22 2.68 24.26 -15.63
N LEU A 23 3.19 23.03 -15.42
CA LEU A 23 2.59 22.09 -14.50
C LEU A 23 2.77 22.52 -13.04
N ASN A 24 3.92 23.11 -12.68
CA ASN A 24 4.12 23.68 -11.35
C ASN A 24 3.13 24.80 -11.06
N SER A 25 2.81 25.64 -12.06
CA SER A 25 1.81 26.70 -11.94
C SER A 25 0.40 26.12 -11.69
N LEU A 26 0.03 25.06 -12.41
CA LEU A 26 -1.23 24.34 -12.17
C LEU A 26 -1.25 23.70 -10.78
N HIS A 27 -0.16 23.04 -10.38
CA HIS A 27 -0.05 22.45 -9.04
C HIS A 27 -0.13 23.50 -7.93
N GLN A 28 0.43 24.70 -8.16
CA GLN A 28 0.30 25.82 -7.22
C GLN A 28 -1.16 26.21 -7.03
N GLU A 29 -1.93 26.31 -8.12
CA GLU A 29 -3.34 26.66 -8.06
C GLU A 29 -4.17 25.56 -7.36
N ILE A 30 -3.95 24.29 -7.74
CA ILE A 30 -4.58 23.16 -7.06
C ILE A 30 -4.27 23.18 -5.56
N ALA A 31 -3.01 23.44 -5.21
CA ALA A 31 -2.60 23.50 -3.82
C ALA A 31 -3.30 24.61 -3.05
N LEU A 32 -3.44 25.81 -3.63
CA LEU A 32 -4.15 26.93 -3.02
C LEU A 32 -5.60 26.57 -2.69
N GLN A 33 -6.29 25.81 -3.53
CA GLN A 33 -7.69 25.43 -3.29
C GLN A 33 -7.86 24.24 -2.34
N PHE A 34 -6.99 23.22 -2.45
CA PHE A 34 -7.20 21.93 -1.80
C PHE A 34 -6.14 21.56 -0.76
N TYR A 35 -4.91 22.10 -0.88
CA TYR A 35 -3.79 21.76 0.00
C TYR A 35 -2.88 22.97 0.30
N PRO A 36 -3.39 24.01 0.96
CA PRO A 36 -2.70 25.30 1.12
C PRO A 36 -1.28 25.19 1.68
N VAL A 37 -1.06 24.35 2.68
CA VAL A 37 0.27 24.14 3.29
C VAL A 37 1.32 23.66 2.27
N ARG A 38 0.87 23.07 1.13
CA ARG A 38 1.73 22.58 0.04
C ARG A 38 1.84 23.58 -1.12
N ALA A 39 1.21 24.75 -1.02
CA ALA A 39 1.17 25.79 -2.06
C ALA A 39 2.50 26.56 -2.16
N THR A 40 3.59 25.84 -2.45
CA THR A 40 4.96 26.38 -2.52
C THR A 40 5.65 26.04 -3.85
N PHE A 41 4.88 25.71 -4.91
CA PHE A 41 5.44 25.28 -6.20
C PHE A 41 6.14 26.39 -6.96
N THR A 42 5.57 27.61 -6.96
CA THR A 42 6.09 28.78 -7.68
C THR A 42 6.78 29.79 -6.78
N MET A 43 6.79 29.53 -5.47
CA MET A 43 7.39 30.45 -4.50
C MET A 43 8.87 30.17 -4.30
N SER A 44 9.66 31.21 -4.17
CA SER A 44 11.06 31.16 -3.77
C SER A 44 11.21 31.78 -2.39
N GLY A 45 11.93 31.13 -1.47
CA GLY A 45 12.22 31.66 -0.14
C GLY A 45 11.81 30.76 1.01
N ASP A 46 11.91 31.27 2.21
CA ASP A 46 11.55 30.57 3.44
C ASP A 46 10.04 30.71 3.70
N TYR A 47 9.39 29.57 3.99
CA TYR A 47 7.94 29.48 4.16
C TYR A 47 7.54 29.28 5.63
N LEU A 48 8.52 29.27 6.55
CA LEU A 48 8.26 29.01 7.94
C LEU A 48 7.43 30.15 8.57
N GLY A 49 6.32 29.78 9.21
CA GLY A 49 5.43 30.73 9.86
C GLY A 49 4.50 31.53 8.95
N ARG A 50 4.47 31.26 7.64
CA ARG A 50 3.51 31.89 6.72
C ARG A 50 2.13 31.29 6.90
N ASP A 51 1.10 32.13 6.91
CA ASP A 51 -0.28 31.67 6.77
C ASP A 51 -0.54 31.30 5.31
N HIS A 52 -0.78 30.01 5.07
CA HIS A 52 -1.08 29.48 3.74
C HIS A 52 -2.58 29.42 3.44
N ALA A 53 -3.42 29.77 4.42
CA ALA A 53 -4.88 29.68 4.33
C ALA A 53 -5.57 31.05 4.29
N ASP A 54 -4.81 32.14 4.25
CA ASP A 54 -5.28 33.53 4.27
C ASP A 54 -6.29 33.87 3.16
N HIS A 55 -6.22 33.14 2.05
CA HIS A 55 -7.09 33.35 0.88
C HIS A 55 -8.34 32.43 0.90
N LEU A 56 -8.49 31.53 1.90
CA LEU A 56 -9.60 30.58 1.96
C LEU A 56 -10.81 31.18 2.67
N ASN A 57 -11.94 31.23 1.96
CA ASN A 57 -13.24 31.60 2.51
C ASN A 57 -14.09 30.36 2.86
N ASP A 58 -13.87 29.22 2.22
CA ASP A 58 -14.50 27.93 2.53
C ASP A 58 -13.43 26.86 2.68
N SER A 59 -13.37 26.21 3.84
CA SER A 59 -12.43 25.13 4.14
C SER A 59 -12.89 23.77 3.65
N TYR A 60 -14.12 23.64 3.13
CA TYR A 60 -14.69 22.35 2.73
C TYR A 60 -13.84 21.59 1.69
N PRO A 61 -13.31 22.22 0.63
CA PRO A 61 -12.45 21.54 -0.35
C PRO A 61 -11.21 20.90 0.30
N VAL A 62 -10.60 21.58 1.27
CA VAL A 62 -9.42 21.09 2.01
C VAL A 62 -9.79 19.88 2.89
N LEU A 63 -10.95 19.92 3.53
CA LEU A 63 -11.43 18.82 4.38
C LEU A 63 -11.71 17.56 3.57
N VAL A 64 -12.44 17.67 2.46
CA VAL A 64 -12.78 16.55 1.56
C VAL A 64 -11.51 15.89 1.00
N ARG A 65 -10.57 16.69 0.50
CA ARG A 65 -9.27 16.18 0.04
C ARG A 65 -8.51 15.44 1.15
N ARG A 66 -8.49 15.99 2.37
CA ARG A 66 -7.83 15.37 3.53
C ARG A 66 -8.48 14.05 3.91
N GLU A 67 -9.81 13.98 3.83
CA GLU A 67 -10.56 12.75 4.13
C GLU A 67 -10.20 11.63 3.14
N LEU A 68 -10.21 11.91 1.84
CA LEU A 68 -9.75 10.97 0.82
C LEU A 68 -8.31 10.48 1.11
N GLY A 69 -7.39 11.40 1.48
CA GLY A 69 -6.01 11.06 1.79
C GLY A 69 -5.84 10.11 2.96
N ASN A 70 -6.60 10.33 3.99
CA ASN A 70 -6.57 9.45 5.16
C ASN A 70 -7.23 8.09 4.86
N SER A 71 -8.32 8.08 4.08
CA SER A 71 -9.05 6.85 3.72
C SER A 71 -8.21 5.92 2.85
N ILE A 72 -7.47 6.45 1.88
CA ILE A 72 -6.57 5.65 1.03
C ILE A 72 -5.51 4.95 1.88
N SER A 73 -4.84 5.70 2.76
CA SER A 73 -3.80 5.12 3.62
C SER A 73 -4.34 3.99 4.50
N SER A 74 -5.52 4.16 5.07
CA SER A 74 -6.14 3.17 5.97
C SER A 74 -6.69 1.95 5.23
N THR A 75 -7.20 2.14 4.02
CA THR A 75 -7.81 1.07 3.23
C THR A 75 -6.78 0.21 2.51
N LEU A 76 -5.77 0.83 1.88
CA LEU A 76 -4.79 0.10 1.08
C LEU A 76 -3.63 -0.48 1.91
N ARG A 77 -3.29 0.16 3.03
CA ARG A 77 -2.16 -0.25 3.87
C ARG A 77 -2.53 -0.30 5.35
N PRO A 78 -3.55 -1.09 5.74
CA PRO A 78 -3.95 -1.22 7.13
C PRO A 78 -2.79 -1.81 7.93
N ARG A 79 -2.41 -1.11 9.02
CA ARG A 79 -1.25 -1.50 9.84
C ARG A 79 -1.45 -2.83 10.55
N ASP A 80 -2.69 -3.12 10.92
CA ASP A 80 -3.03 -4.29 11.74
C ASP A 80 -3.22 -5.57 10.92
N GLN A 81 -3.30 -5.46 9.60
CA GLN A 81 -3.55 -6.56 8.69
C GLN A 81 -2.36 -6.79 7.75
N LYS A 82 -2.26 -8.01 7.20
CA LYS A 82 -1.32 -8.34 6.13
C LYS A 82 -1.91 -7.90 4.79
N TRP A 83 -1.67 -6.65 4.39
CA TRP A 83 -2.23 -6.08 3.17
C TRP A 83 -1.53 -6.53 1.87
N PHE A 84 -0.41 -7.21 1.96
CA PHE A 84 0.27 -7.85 0.83
C PHE A 84 0.84 -9.21 1.21
N LEU A 85 1.03 -10.04 0.19
CA LEU A 85 1.71 -11.32 0.24
C LEU A 85 2.62 -11.44 -0.97
N ALA A 86 3.84 -11.92 -0.78
CA ALA A 86 4.69 -12.32 -1.88
C ALA A 86 4.11 -13.61 -2.49
N THR A 87 3.98 -13.65 -3.80
CA THR A 87 3.51 -14.78 -4.59
C THR A 87 4.49 -15.04 -5.73
N SER A 88 4.47 -16.23 -6.31
CA SER A 88 5.12 -16.49 -7.57
C SER A 88 4.22 -16.06 -8.74
N LEU A 89 4.79 -15.80 -9.91
CA LEU A 89 4.00 -15.65 -11.14
C LEU A 89 3.37 -16.97 -11.60
N ASP A 90 3.84 -18.10 -11.08
CA ASP A 90 3.36 -19.44 -11.37
C ASP A 90 2.50 -19.92 -10.19
N GLU A 91 1.20 -20.02 -10.43
CA GLU A 91 0.22 -20.43 -9.40
C GLU A 91 0.49 -21.85 -8.88
N ASP A 92 1.00 -22.76 -9.73
CA ASP A 92 1.31 -24.13 -9.31
C ASP A 92 2.43 -24.15 -8.26
N ARG A 93 3.40 -23.24 -8.36
CA ARG A 93 4.47 -23.11 -7.37
C ARG A 93 3.96 -22.57 -6.03
N ASP A 94 2.95 -21.72 -6.03
CA ASP A 94 2.34 -21.20 -4.82
C ASP A 94 1.50 -22.26 -4.07
N GLN A 95 1.16 -23.36 -4.76
CA GLN A 95 0.42 -24.46 -4.15
C GLN A 95 1.31 -25.31 -3.24
N ASP A 96 2.61 -25.36 -3.51
CA ASP A 96 3.56 -26.07 -2.66
C ASP A 96 3.62 -25.44 -1.26
N PRO A 97 3.39 -26.21 -0.18
CA PRO A 97 3.42 -25.72 1.20
C PRO A 97 4.77 -25.11 1.61
N ASP A 98 5.88 -25.59 1.11
CA ASP A 98 7.21 -25.10 1.47
C ASP A 98 7.51 -23.79 0.76
N ASN A 99 7.12 -23.64 -0.51
CA ASN A 99 7.14 -22.37 -1.22
C ASN A 99 6.26 -21.32 -0.53
N ALA A 100 5.04 -21.68 -0.16
CA ALA A 100 4.11 -20.79 0.53
C ALA A 100 4.68 -20.31 1.88
N ARG A 101 5.37 -21.17 2.63
CA ARG A 101 6.04 -20.80 3.90
C ARG A 101 7.17 -19.81 3.67
N TYR A 102 7.99 -20.03 2.64
CA TYR A 102 9.09 -19.13 2.33
C TYR A 102 8.56 -17.76 1.86
N LEU A 103 7.55 -17.72 1.00
CA LEU A 103 6.93 -16.49 0.54
C LEU A 103 6.23 -15.71 1.68
N GLU A 104 5.61 -16.43 2.63
CA GLU A 104 5.09 -15.80 3.86
C GLU A 104 6.22 -15.23 4.73
N TYR A 105 7.34 -15.93 4.87
CA TYR A 105 8.53 -15.43 5.56
C TYR A 105 9.08 -14.17 4.89
N VAL A 106 9.19 -14.14 3.57
CA VAL A 106 9.62 -12.95 2.78
C VAL A 106 8.67 -11.79 3.07
N SER A 107 7.37 -12.01 2.98
CA SER A 107 6.34 -10.99 3.24
C SER A 107 6.44 -10.43 4.65
N GLN A 108 6.65 -11.29 5.65
CA GLN A 108 6.80 -10.87 7.05
C GLN A 108 8.10 -10.09 7.28
N THR A 109 9.19 -10.48 6.62
CA THR A 109 10.48 -9.79 6.71
C THR A 109 10.38 -8.38 6.12
N ILE A 110 9.76 -8.25 4.94
CA ILE A 110 9.49 -6.94 4.32
C ILE A 110 8.64 -6.08 5.25
N ARG A 111 7.53 -6.64 5.74
CA ARG A 111 6.63 -5.91 6.64
C ARG A 111 7.36 -5.42 7.89
N THR A 112 8.16 -6.26 8.52
CA THR A 112 8.94 -5.89 9.72
C THR A 112 9.93 -4.77 9.42
N ALA A 113 10.60 -4.83 8.26
CA ALA A 113 11.54 -3.79 7.83
C ALA A 113 10.84 -2.46 7.51
N MET A 114 9.67 -2.49 6.86
CA MET A 114 8.89 -1.30 6.53
C MET A 114 8.36 -0.60 7.78
N TYR A 115 7.81 -1.34 8.74
CA TYR A 115 7.21 -0.79 9.96
C TYR A 115 8.19 -0.58 11.11
N ASP A 116 9.51 -0.79 10.89
CA ASP A 116 10.54 -0.34 11.84
C ASP A 116 10.41 1.17 12.05
N VAL A 117 10.43 1.62 13.30
CA VAL A 117 10.30 3.04 13.65
C VAL A 117 11.37 3.90 12.95
N ARG A 118 12.57 3.34 12.76
CA ARG A 118 13.69 4.00 12.08
C ARG A 118 13.48 4.16 10.58
N ALA A 119 12.67 3.29 9.97
CA ALA A 119 12.39 3.31 8.53
C ALA A 119 11.55 4.51 8.10
N LYS A 120 10.78 5.13 8.99
CA LYS A 120 9.88 6.28 8.72
C LYS A 120 8.87 6.02 7.59
N PHE A 121 8.56 4.76 7.32
CA PHE A 121 7.66 4.33 6.26
C PHE A 121 6.29 5.01 6.34
N VAL A 122 5.63 4.91 7.49
CA VAL A 122 4.29 5.48 7.71
C VAL A 122 4.26 6.99 7.48
N ARG A 123 5.32 7.71 7.88
CA ARG A 123 5.42 9.14 7.64
C ARG A 123 5.56 9.45 6.16
N ALA A 124 6.50 8.81 5.49
CA ALA A 124 6.79 9.05 4.08
C ALA A 124 5.60 8.68 3.19
N THR A 125 4.94 7.54 3.44
CA THR A 125 3.75 7.14 2.68
C THR A 125 2.57 8.06 2.92
N LYS A 126 2.35 8.53 4.16
CA LYS A 126 1.28 9.51 4.44
C LYS A 126 1.51 10.82 3.70
N GLU A 127 2.74 11.34 3.68
CA GLU A 127 3.10 12.53 2.91
C GLU A 127 2.89 12.29 1.40
N GLY A 128 3.34 11.14 0.90
CA GLY A 128 3.17 10.73 -0.50
C GLY A 128 1.71 10.54 -0.91
N ASP A 129 0.88 9.93 -0.07
CA ASP A 129 -0.55 9.72 -0.34
C ASP A 129 -1.29 11.03 -0.52
N HIS A 130 -1.01 12.01 0.33
CA HIS A 130 -1.61 13.32 0.21
C HIS A 130 -1.17 14.06 -1.07
N ASP A 131 0.11 13.95 -1.46
CA ASP A 131 0.59 14.50 -2.74
C ASP A 131 -0.03 13.74 -3.93
N PHE A 132 -0.09 12.41 -3.87
CA PHE A 132 -0.65 11.54 -4.90
C PHE A 132 -2.11 11.87 -5.21
N ILE A 133 -2.92 12.05 -4.18
CA ILE A 133 -4.34 12.41 -4.34
C ILE A 133 -4.50 13.80 -4.91
N THR A 134 -3.71 14.76 -4.41
CA THR A 134 -3.87 16.14 -4.79
C THR A 134 -3.34 16.43 -6.18
N PHE A 135 -2.19 15.85 -6.55
CA PHE A 135 -1.47 16.16 -7.79
C PHE A 135 -1.46 15.00 -8.79
N GLY A 136 -2.07 13.85 -8.45
CA GLY A 136 -2.08 12.66 -9.28
C GLY A 136 -0.77 11.87 -9.28
N GLN A 137 0.24 12.33 -8.55
CA GLN A 137 1.58 11.74 -8.51
C GLN A 137 2.30 12.12 -7.23
N CYS A 138 3.26 11.30 -6.82
CA CYS A 138 4.20 11.63 -5.74
C CYS A 138 5.57 11.05 -6.05
N VAL A 139 6.58 11.45 -5.31
CA VAL A 139 7.95 10.91 -5.42
C VAL A 139 8.39 10.43 -4.05
N LEU A 140 8.66 9.14 -3.95
CA LEU A 140 9.21 8.51 -2.76
C LEU A 140 10.60 7.95 -3.08
N SER A 141 11.48 7.89 -2.10
CA SER A 141 12.72 7.11 -2.18
C SER A 141 12.75 6.02 -1.12
N VAL A 142 13.32 4.87 -1.49
CA VAL A 142 13.62 3.74 -0.61
C VAL A 142 15.13 3.60 -0.54
N GLU A 143 15.71 4.01 0.56
CA GLU A 143 17.15 4.11 0.74
C GLU A 143 17.63 3.21 1.88
N GLU A 144 18.89 2.82 1.81
CA GLU A 144 19.58 2.11 2.89
C GLU A 144 20.16 3.11 3.87
N SER A 145 20.10 2.81 5.17
CA SER A 145 20.82 3.60 6.15
C SER A 145 22.34 3.46 5.96
N PRO A 146 23.16 4.47 6.32
CA PRO A 146 24.61 4.42 6.16
C PRO A 146 25.29 3.23 6.85
N ASP A 147 24.68 2.71 7.93
CA ASP A 147 25.13 1.53 8.65
C ASP A 147 24.60 0.21 8.06
N ARG A 148 23.80 0.26 6.99
CA ARG A 148 23.13 -0.87 6.33
C ARG A 148 22.30 -1.75 7.28
N GLN A 149 21.83 -1.19 8.40
CA GLN A 149 21.04 -1.96 9.34
C GLN A 149 19.54 -1.88 9.12
N HIS A 150 19.06 -0.78 8.54
CA HIS A 150 17.64 -0.56 8.27
C HIS A 150 17.43 0.24 6.98
N LEU A 151 16.23 0.15 6.45
CA LEU A 151 15.78 1.00 5.36
C LEU A 151 15.24 2.31 5.92
N TYR A 152 15.22 3.36 5.10
CA TYR A 152 14.42 4.53 5.37
C TYR A 152 13.71 5.03 4.12
N TYR A 153 12.51 5.54 4.33
CA TYR A 153 11.63 6.06 3.29
C TYR A 153 11.53 7.57 3.42
N ARG A 154 11.50 8.25 2.29
CA ARG A 154 11.39 9.70 2.24
C ARG A 154 10.50 10.13 1.10
N ALA A 155 9.52 11.02 1.39
CA ALA A 155 8.77 11.73 0.37
C ALA A 155 9.54 12.97 -0.08
N HIS A 156 9.48 13.26 -1.38
CA HIS A 156 10.12 14.43 -1.98
C HIS A 156 9.09 15.38 -2.55
N HIS A 157 9.35 16.68 -2.44
CA HIS A 157 8.45 17.68 -3.00
C HIS A 157 8.46 17.60 -4.53
N LEU A 158 7.27 17.52 -5.13
CA LEU A 158 7.13 17.44 -6.59
C LEU A 158 7.80 18.60 -7.33
N ARG A 159 7.80 19.82 -6.76
CA ARG A 159 8.51 20.98 -7.30
C ARG A 159 9.99 20.67 -7.58
N ASP A 160 10.61 19.92 -6.66
CA ASP A 160 12.04 19.68 -6.67
C ASP A 160 12.44 18.43 -7.48
N CYS A 161 11.48 17.72 -8.09
CA CYS A 161 11.70 16.52 -8.88
C CYS A 161 11.25 16.71 -10.33
N ALA A 162 12.05 16.24 -11.28
CA ALA A 162 11.69 16.12 -12.69
C ALA A 162 12.23 14.79 -13.22
N TRP A 163 11.49 14.11 -14.07
CA TRP A 163 11.85 12.76 -14.54
C TRP A 163 11.58 12.58 -16.03
N LEU A 164 12.11 11.50 -16.56
CA LEU A 164 11.87 10.99 -17.91
C LEU A 164 11.36 9.56 -17.81
N GLU A 165 10.63 9.16 -18.83
CA GLU A 165 10.14 7.80 -19.03
C GLU A 165 10.97 7.09 -20.10
N ASN A 166 11.12 5.79 -19.94
CA ASN A 166 11.67 4.93 -20.97
C ASN A 166 10.61 4.59 -22.04
N ASN A 167 11.00 3.79 -23.04
CA ASN A 167 10.13 3.39 -24.15
C ASN A 167 8.93 2.53 -23.71
N ILE A 168 8.94 1.97 -22.50
CA ILE A 168 7.87 1.13 -21.94
C ILE A 168 6.91 1.99 -21.09
N GLY A 169 7.28 3.24 -20.79
CA GLY A 169 6.50 4.13 -19.95
C GLY A 169 6.87 4.09 -18.46
N ASP A 170 7.94 3.39 -18.09
CA ASP A 170 8.45 3.39 -16.71
C ASP A 170 9.37 4.59 -16.48
N VAL A 171 9.31 5.15 -15.28
CA VAL A 171 10.23 6.23 -14.86
C VAL A 171 11.55 5.60 -14.43
N ASP A 172 12.61 5.85 -15.18
CA ASP A 172 13.96 5.34 -14.93
C ASP A 172 15.05 6.42 -14.83
N HIS A 173 14.70 7.66 -15.12
CA HIS A 173 15.59 8.80 -15.03
C HIS A 173 14.94 9.93 -14.23
N ILE A 174 15.58 10.39 -13.14
CA ILE A 174 15.06 11.44 -12.27
C ILE A 174 16.16 12.45 -11.89
N HIS A 175 15.78 13.72 -11.94
CA HIS A 175 16.54 14.83 -11.39
C HIS A 175 15.84 15.37 -10.16
N ARG A 176 16.55 15.47 -9.04
CA ARG A 176 16.04 16.05 -7.80
C ARG A 176 16.93 17.22 -7.36
N LYS A 177 16.30 18.37 -7.09
CA LYS A 177 16.93 19.49 -6.41
C LYS A 177 16.96 19.22 -4.91
N ASP A 178 18.08 19.49 -4.27
CA ASP A 178 18.23 19.40 -2.81
C ASP A 178 19.01 20.62 -2.32
N ARG A 179 18.81 21.04 -1.09
CA ARG A 179 19.60 22.05 -0.41
C ARG A 179 20.34 21.40 0.73
N MET A 180 21.63 21.53 0.77
CA MET A 180 22.46 20.94 1.80
C MET A 180 23.33 22.00 2.43
N SER A 181 23.36 22.04 3.77
CA SER A 181 24.31 22.91 4.49
C SER A 181 25.75 22.42 4.26
N ALA A 182 26.70 23.34 4.30
CA ALA A 182 28.14 23.05 4.18
C ALA A 182 28.58 21.93 5.14
N ARG A 183 28.08 21.94 6.37
CA ARG A 183 28.32 20.87 7.37
C ARG A 183 27.81 19.51 6.88
N THR A 184 26.62 19.46 6.28
CA THR A 184 26.02 18.22 5.76
C THR A 184 26.81 17.72 4.57
N MET A 185 27.21 18.60 3.66
CA MET A 185 28.04 18.24 2.50
C MET A 185 29.38 17.64 2.92
N LYS A 186 30.07 18.25 3.90
CA LYS A 186 31.34 17.73 4.44
C LYS A 186 31.19 16.33 5.05
N ARG A 187 30.03 16.04 5.67
CA ARG A 187 29.77 14.73 6.28
C ARG A 187 29.42 13.67 5.24
N SER A 188 28.74 14.07 4.17
CA SER A 188 28.17 13.15 3.17
C SER A 188 29.13 12.84 2.01
N PHE A 189 30.03 13.76 1.68
CA PHE A 189 30.92 13.64 0.51
C PHE A 189 32.39 13.69 0.90
N LYS A 190 33.24 13.12 0.04
CA LYS A 190 34.69 13.16 0.23
C LYS A 190 35.21 14.59 0.13
N GLU A 191 36.12 14.98 1.00
CA GLU A 191 36.71 16.34 1.03
C GLU A 191 37.35 16.75 -0.30
N SER A 192 37.93 15.80 -1.05
CA SER A 192 38.50 16.03 -2.38
C SER A 192 37.47 16.42 -3.44
N ALA A 193 36.21 15.99 -3.28
CA ALA A 193 35.11 16.28 -4.19
C ALA A 193 34.47 17.65 -3.91
N LEU A 194 34.66 18.23 -2.72
CA LEU A 194 34.10 19.51 -2.38
C LEU A 194 34.81 20.66 -3.07
N HIS A 195 34.02 21.64 -3.52
CA HIS A 195 34.54 22.89 -4.04
C HIS A 195 35.15 23.76 -2.91
N GLN A 196 36.06 24.69 -3.26
CA GLN A 196 36.72 25.54 -2.25
C GLN A 196 35.73 26.40 -1.47
N SER A 197 34.70 26.94 -2.13
CA SER A 197 33.64 27.72 -1.48
C SER A 197 32.94 26.95 -0.37
N VAL A 198 32.64 25.64 -0.58
CA VAL A 198 32.01 24.78 0.44
C VAL A 198 32.97 24.54 1.61
N LYS A 199 34.27 24.35 1.33
CA LYS A 199 35.30 24.16 2.37
C LYS A 199 35.47 25.41 3.24
N ASP A 200 35.40 26.58 2.63
CA ASP A 200 35.50 27.85 3.32
C ASP A 200 34.25 28.15 4.12
N ALA A 201 33.05 27.82 3.58
CA ALA A 201 31.79 27.89 4.32
C ALA A 201 31.78 26.94 5.52
N CYS A 202 32.37 25.74 5.41
CA CYS A 202 32.48 24.83 6.57
C CYS A 202 33.27 25.41 7.75
N LYS A 203 34.16 26.39 7.49
CA LYS A 203 34.94 27.07 8.55
C LYS A 203 34.26 28.32 9.06
N ASN A 204 33.65 29.11 8.18
CA ASN A 204 33.15 30.45 8.47
C ASN A 204 31.66 30.43 8.81
N ASP A 205 30.85 29.70 8.07
CA ASP A 205 29.40 29.54 8.26
C ASP A 205 28.96 28.12 7.88
N PRO A 206 29.04 27.15 8.81
CA PRO A 206 28.67 25.75 8.55
C PRO A 206 27.18 25.57 8.20
N GLY A 207 26.34 26.57 8.46
CA GLY A 207 24.91 26.59 8.14
C GLY A 207 24.60 27.03 6.73
N GLN A 208 25.56 27.64 6.01
CA GLN A 208 25.36 28.08 4.63
C GLN A 208 24.87 26.95 3.75
N GLU A 209 23.77 27.18 3.02
CA GLU A 209 23.16 26.20 2.12
C GLU A 209 23.70 26.30 0.71
N PHE A 210 23.89 25.14 0.08
CA PHE A 210 24.29 24.97 -1.30
C PHE A 210 23.25 24.13 -2.05
N ASN A 211 23.03 24.45 -3.33
CA ASN A 211 22.15 23.70 -4.18
C ASN A 211 22.87 22.43 -4.70
N VAL A 212 22.33 21.29 -4.35
CA VAL A 212 22.82 19.99 -4.80
C VAL A 212 21.80 19.37 -5.74
N ARG A 213 22.26 18.82 -6.85
CA ARG A 213 21.44 18.05 -7.76
C ARG A 213 21.72 16.56 -7.55
N CYS A 214 20.70 15.79 -7.20
CA CYS A 214 20.75 14.34 -7.23
C CYS A 214 20.13 13.87 -8.54
N VAL A 215 20.88 13.10 -9.33
CA VAL A 215 20.44 12.57 -10.62
C VAL A 215 20.59 11.07 -10.56
N MET A 216 19.54 10.35 -10.90
CA MET A 216 19.59 8.91 -11.06
C MET A 216 19.12 8.54 -12.46
N MET A 217 19.91 7.72 -13.15
CA MET A 217 19.69 7.36 -14.55
C MET A 217 20.20 5.95 -14.84
N PRO A 218 19.78 5.32 -15.96
CA PRO A 218 20.37 4.09 -16.47
C PRO A 218 21.87 4.25 -16.73
N SER A 219 22.66 3.23 -16.40
CA SER A 219 24.13 3.29 -16.52
C SER A 219 24.64 3.23 -17.97
N ASP A 220 23.81 2.80 -18.92
CA ASP A 220 24.08 2.80 -20.36
C ASP A 220 23.99 4.20 -20.98
N GLU A 221 23.18 5.09 -20.39
CA GLU A 221 23.13 6.51 -20.76
C GLU A 221 24.33 7.31 -20.20
N TYR A 222 25.08 6.71 -19.29
CA TYR A 222 26.18 7.36 -18.59
C TYR A 222 27.45 6.53 -18.63
N ASP A 223 28.52 7.06 -19.26
CA ASP A 223 29.80 6.40 -19.32
C ASP A 223 30.56 6.48 -17.99
N TYR A 224 30.24 5.54 -17.09
CA TYR A 224 30.86 5.42 -15.78
C TYR A 224 32.23 4.78 -15.86
N THR A 225 33.26 5.54 -15.51
CA THR A 225 34.67 5.12 -15.52
C THR A 225 35.26 4.95 -14.11
N GLY A 226 34.45 4.85 -13.09
CA GLY A 226 34.86 4.69 -11.70
C GLY A 226 35.58 3.36 -11.40
N PRO A 227 36.27 3.25 -10.25
CA PRO A 227 37.06 2.06 -9.88
C PRO A 227 36.18 0.78 -9.75
N ASP A 228 34.94 0.92 -9.42
CA ASP A 228 34.00 -0.23 -9.26
C ASP A 228 33.39 -0.71 -10.59
N ALA A 229 33.58 0.03 -11.69
CA ALA A 229 33.10 -0.36 -13.02
C ALA A 229 33.74 -1.66 -13.54
N LYS A 230 34.92 -2.00 -13.05
CA LYS A 230 35.73 -3.16 -13.50
C LYS A 230 35.70 -4.36 -12.56
N THR A 231 35.16 -4.25 -11.34
CA THR A 231 35.41 -5.24 -10.28
C THR A 231 34.47 -6.44 -10.29
N LYS A 232 33.35 -6.44 -11.03
CA LYS A 232 32.37 -7.55 -11.01
C LYS A 232 31.82 -7.98 -12.38
N GLY A 233 32.42 -7.58 -13.48
CA GLY A 233 31.99 -8.04 -14.82
C GLY A 233 30.56 -7.67 -15.23
N ARG A 234 29.77 -7.06 -14.36
CA ARG A 234 28.43 -6.52 -14.61
C ARG A 234 28.44 -5.04 -14.28
N LYS A 235 28.10 -4.19 -15.25
CA LYS A 235 27.72 -2.80 -14.96
C LYS A 235 26.50 -2.81 -14.05
N ALA A 236 26.51 -1.96 -13.01
CA ALA A 236 25.29 -1.71 -12.26
C ALA A 236 24.24 -1.12 -13.23
N PRO A 237 22.97 -1.53 -13.18
CA PRO A 237 21.97 -1.07 -14.14
C PRO A 237 21.69 0.43 -14.02
N PHE A 238 21.87 1.02 -12.84
CA PHE A 238 21.64 2.44 -12.59
C PHE A 238 22.86 3.10 -11.95
N ILE A 239 22.97 4.41 -12.15
CA ILE A 239 23.95 5.25 -11.48
C ILE A 239 23.25 6.42 -10.80
N MET A 240 23.68 6.75 -9.59
CA MET A 240 23.22 7.91 -8.84
C MET A 240 24.37 8.91 -8.71
N CYS A 241 24.17 10.10 -9.26
CA CYS A 241 25.15 11.17 -9.28
C CYS A 241 24.70 12.31 -8.38
N TYR A 242 25.60 12.81 -7.56
CA TYR A 242 25.43 14.05 -6.81
C TYR A 242 26.30 15.14 -7.39
N VAL A 243 25.70 16.27 -7.72
CA VAL A 243 26.37 17.40 -8.36
C VAL A 243 26.12 18.65 -7.53
N ASP A 244 27.18 19.39 -7.26
CA ASP A 244 27.11 20.76 -6.74
C ASP A 244 26.61 21.67 -7.89
N ALA A 245 25.36 22.11 -7.82
CA ALA A 245 24.74 22.87 -8.89
C ALA A 245 25.21 24.32 -8.94
N ASP A 246 25.72 24.86 -7.83
CA ASP A 246 26.24 26.23 -7.75
C ASP A 246 27.65 26.33 -8.35
N ASN A 247 28.44 25.28 -8.19
CA ASN A 247 29.86 25.28 -8.64
C ASN A 247 30.11 24.36 -9.84
N GLY A 248 29.12 23.64 -10.35
CA GLY A 248 29.26 22.73 -11.50
C GLY A 248 30.18 21.54 -11.23
N LYS A 249 30.31 21.08 -10.00
CA LYS A 249 31.25 20.05 -9.59
C LYS A 249 30.62 18.73 -9.23
N MET A 250 31.17 17.61 -9.72
CA MET A 250 30.74 16.27 -9.34
C MET A 250 31.17 15.97 -7.90
N LEU A 251 30.18 15.66 -7.03
CA LEU A 251 30.40 15.32 -5.63
C LEU A 251 30.53 13.81 -5.41
N ALA A 252 29.69 13.01 -6.03
CA ALA A 252 29.75 11.56 -5.95
C ALA A 252 29.05 10.90 -7.15
N GLU A 253 29.58 9.73 -7.54
CA GLU A 253 29.00 8.82 -8.52
C GLU A 253 28.85 7.47 -7.83
N ILE A 254 27.62 6.98 -7.64
CA ILE A 254 27.30 5.78 -6.87
C ILE A 254 26.55 4.80 -7.78
N PRO A 255 27.19 3.69 -8.18
CA PRO A 255 26.48 2.62 -8.89
C PRO A 255 25.38 2.03 -8.01
N SER A 256 24.20 1.84 -8.57
CA SER A 256 23.06 1.27 -7.87
C SER A 256 22.53 0.03 -8.61
N PRO A 257 22.25 -1.06 -7.89
CA PRO A 257 21.68 -2.26 -8.51
C PRO A 257 20.22 -2.07 -8.90
N ASP A 258 19.57 -0.99 -8.47
CA ASP A 258 18.17 -0.74 -8.62
C ASP A 258 17.87 0.76 -8.63
N PHE A 259 16.78 1.16 -9.28
CA PHE A 259 16.23 2.52 -9.24
C PHE A 259 15.50 2.74 -7.90
N ILE A 260 16.01 3.66 -7.06
CA ILE A 260 15.53 3.82 -5.67
C ILE A 260 14.24 4.61 -5.54
N PHE A 261 13.84 5.33 -6.59
CA PHE A 261 12.66 6.17 -6.55
C PHE A 261 11.41 5.41 -6.97
N VAL A 262 10.31 5.72 -6.31
CA VAL A 262 8.97 5.28 -6.65
C VAL A 262 8.19 6.53 -7.05
N VAL A 263 7.72 6.56 -8.29
CA VAL A 263 6.98 7.67 -8.88
C VAL A 263 5.64 7.14 -9.39
N PRO A 264 4.68 6.90 -8.49
CA PRO A 264 3.37 6.42 -8.90
C PRO A 264 2.58 7.52 -9.58
N ARG A 265 1.75 7.13 -10.54
CA ARG A 265 0.90 8.00 -11.35
C ARG A 265 -0.52 7.51 -11.31
N TRP A 266 -1.45 8.36 -10.92
CA TRP A 266 -2.85 7.98 -10.81
C TRP A 266 -3.52 7.83 -12.18
N GLN A 267 -3.50 8.92 -12.95
CA GLN A 267 -4.07 8.90 -14.29
C GLN A 267 -3.05 9.48 -15.26
N THR A 268 -2.57 8.63 -16.15
CA THR A 268 -1.68 9.02 -17.24
C THR A 268 -2.51 9.31 -18.48
N LEU A 269 -2.06 10.30 -19.26
CA LEU A 269 -2.63 10.61 -20.55
C LEU A 269 -1.61 10.27 -21.65
N PRO A 270 -2.02 9.66 -22.77
CA PRO A 270 -1.10 9.35 -23.86
C PRO A 270 -0.30 10.58 -24.32
N GLY A 271 1.03 10.44 -24.37
CA GLY A 271 1.94 11.52 -24.73
C GLY A 271 2.35 12.46 -23.60
N LEU A 272 1.85 12.27 -22.37
CA LEU A 272 2.24 13.03 -21.19
C LEU A 272 2.95 12.12 -20.19
N GLN A 273 4.15 12.51 -19.78
CA GLN A 273 4.92 11.78 -18.77
C GLN A 273 4.49 12.08 -17.32
N TYR A 274 3.70 13.13 -17.12
CA TYR A 274 3.17 13.54 -15.82
C TYR A 274 1.69 13.19 -15.74
N ALA A 275 1.28 12.71 -14.56
CA ALA A 275 -0.10 12.33 -14.30
C ALA A 275 -0.95 13.51 -13.81
N VAL A 276 -2.24 13.29 -13.84
CA VAL A 276 -3.24 14.19 -13.28
C VAL A 276 -4.04 13.47 -12.19
N SER A 277 -4.51 14.23 -11.21
CA SER A 277 -5.46 13.69 -10.22
C SER A 277 -6.87 13.77 -10.77
N PRO A 278 -7.61 12.66 -10.88
CA PRO A 278 -9.01 12.70 -11.30
C PRO A 278 -9.87 13.58 -10.38
N ALA A 279 -9.58 13.53 -9.08
CA ALA A 279 -10.31 14.32 -8.10
C ALA A 279 -10.11 15.82 -8.30
N THR A 280 -8.87 16.30 -8.33
CA THR A 280 -8.59 17.73 -8.40
C THR A 280 -8.80 18.31 -9.81
N SER A 281 -8.61 17.53 -10.88
CA SER A 281 -8.86 18.00 -12.25
C SER A 281 -10.34 18.31 -12.48
N VAL A 282 -11.25 17.50 -11.90
CA VAL A 282 -12.69 17.74 -11.97
C VAL A 282 -13.14 18.82 -10.98
N ALA A 283 -12.60 18.79 -9.77
CA ALA A 283 -13.04 19.65 -8.67
C ALA A 283 -12.45 21.07 -8.71
N LEU A 284 -11.43 21.35 -9.54
CA LEU A 284 -10.76 22.65 -9.54
C LEU A 284 -11.71 23.84 -9.87
N PRO A 285 -12.60 23.76 -10.88
CA PRO A 285 -13.59 24.80 -11.12
C PRO A 285 -14.53 25.00 -9.93
N ASP A 286 -15.01 23.90 -9.34
CA ASP A 286 -15.92 23.91 -8.21
C ASP A 286 -15.26 24.47 -6.94
N GLY A 287 -13.97 24.17 -6.74
CA GLY A 287 -13.17 24.75 -5.67
C GLY A 287 -13.07 26.26 -5.75
N ARG A 288 -12.82 26.81 -6.95
CA ARG A 288 -12.81 28.26 -7.20
C ARG A 288 -14.18 28.88 -6.90
N LEU A 289 -15.23 28.23 -7.40
CA LEU A 289 -16.60 28.69 -7.19
C LEU A 289 -16.97 28.66 -5.70
N ALA A 290 -16.56 27.64 -4.96
CA ALA A 290 -16.81 27.54 -3.52
C ALA A 290 -16.25 28.73 -2.75
N GLN A 291 -15.01 29.15 -3.06
CA GLN A 291 -14.37 30.31 -2.42
C GLN A 291 -15.14 31.60 -2.74
N THR A 292 -15.50 31.80 -4.01
CA THR A 292 -16.24 32.99 -4.44
C THR A 292 -17.63 33.05 -3.81
N MET A 293 -18.36 31.92 -3.78
CA MET A 293 -19.68 31.86 -3.16
C MET A 293 -19.62 32.11 -1.65
N ALA A 294 -18.62 31.55 -0.96
CA ALA A 294 -18.44 31.78 0.46
C ALA A 294 -18.24 33.28 0.75
N LEU A 295 -17.40 33.96 -0.05
CA LEU A 295 -17.18 35.39 0.07
C LEU A 295 -18.48 36.18 -0.18
N MET A 296 -19.21 35.88 -1.26
CA MET A 296 -20.48 36.55 -1.58
C MET A 296 -21.53 36.36 -0.47
N ILE A 297 -21.60 35.15 0.13
CA ILE A 297 -22.52 34.88 1.24
C ILE A 297 -22.13 35.69 2.48
N MET A 298 -20.83 35.80 2.79
CA MET A 298 -20.33 36.62 3.90
C MET A 298 -20.67 38.09 3.68
N GLU A 299 -20.36 38.65 2.52
CA GLU A 299 -20.68 40.05 2.17
C GLU A 299 -22.19 40.33 2.21
N ALA A 300 -23.00 39.42 1.70
CA ALA A 300 -24.46 39.53 1.76
C ALA A 300 -24.95 39.46 3.22
N GLY A 301 -24.33 38.61 4.04
CA GLY A 301 -24.62 38.54 5.47
C GLY A 301 -24.26 39.79 6.23
N GLU A 302 -23.08 40.35 6.00
CA GLU A 302 -22.66 41.65 6.57
C GLU A 302 -23.64 42.76 6.23
N LYS A 303 -23.99 42.89 4.95
CA LYS A 303 -24.96 43.89 4.47
C LYS A 303 -26.37 43.65 5.01
N ALA A 304 -26.75 42.41 5.33
CA ALA A 304 -28.03 42.11 5.96
C ALA A 304 -28.06 42.47 7.46
N ILE A 305 -26.92 42.32 8.15
CA ILE A 305 -26.78 42.67 9.57
C ILE A 305 -26.62 44.18 9.76
N ASP A 306 -25.81 44.81 8.92
CA ASP A 306 -25.52 46.23 8.92
C ASP A 306 -25.83 46.84 7.54
N PRO A 307 -27.12 47.06 7.22
CA PRO A 307 -27.53 47.50 5.90
C PRO A 307 -27.05 48.94 5.60
N PRO A 308 -26.57 49.19 4.37
CA PRO A 308 -26.18 50.55 3.98
C PRO A 308 -27.34 51.50 4.14
N THR A 309 -27.09 52.66 4.67
CA THR A 309 -28.07 53.67 4.96
C THR A 309 -27.89 54.88 4.02
N ALA A 310 -29.01 55.42 3.58
CA ALA A 310 -29.05 56.68 2.85
C ALA A 310 -29.61 57.76 3.80
N ALA A 311 -28.87 58.84 3.93
CA ALA A 311 -29.27 59.97 4.75
C ALA A 311 -29.16 61.29 3.93
N ASP A 312 -30.07 62.21 4.17
CA ASP A 312 -30.01 63.54 3.58
C ASP A 312 -28.92 64.39 4.26
N GLY A 313 -27.83 64.74 3.50
CA GLY A 313 -26.68 65.45 3.99
C GLY A 313 -26.97 66.90 4.51
N ASP A 314 -28.10 67.47 4.07
CA ASP A 314 -28.51 68.79 4.56
C ASP A 314 -29.15 68.73 5.96
N VAL A 315 -29.66 67.59 6.36
CA VAL A 315 -30.37 67.37 7.64
C VAL A 315 -29.46 66.84 8.73
N PHE A 316 -28.47 66.00 8.36
CA PHE A 316 -27.54 65.40 9.30
C PHE A 316 -26.13 66.02 9.16
N LYS A 317 -25.67 66.76 10.18
CA LYS A 317 -24.31 67.32 10.21
C LYS A 317 -23.26 66.34 10.68
N GLU A 318 -23.65 65.48 11.62
CA GLU A 318 -22.82 64.36 12.16
C GLU A 318 -23.75 63.16 12.30
N PHE A 319 -23.35 62.03 11.79
CA PHE A 319 -24.12 60.80 11.81
C PHE A 319 -23.35 59.72 12.58
N ASN A 320 -23.92 59.20 13.68
CA ASN A 320 -23.30 58.17 14.47
C ASN A 320 -24.22 56.97 14.63
N LEU A 321 -23.79 55.80 14.10
CA LEU A 321 -24.51 54.53 14.10
C LEU A 321 -24.13 53.61 15.29
N GLN A 322 -23.30 54.07 16.23
CA GLN A 322 -22.93 53.25 17.37
C GLN A 322 -24.13 52.98 18.29
N ALA A 323 -24.18 51.79 18.89
CA ALA A 323 -25.24 51.40 19.80
C ALA A 323 -25.35 52.42 20.96
N GLY A 324 -26.53 53.02 21.16
CA GLY A 324 -26.76 54.02 22.19
C GLY A 324 -26.28 55.43 21.82
N ALA A 325 -25.78 55.66 20.62
CA ALA A 325 -25.38 56.98 20.18
C ALA A 325 -26.61 57.86 19.91
N MET A 326 -26.48 59.17 20.19
CA MET A 326 -27.51 60.15 19.92
C MET A 326 -27.08 60.97 18.68
N THR A 327 -27.93 60.93 17.65
CA THR A 327 -27.73 61.70 16.43
C THR A 327 -28.76 62.82 16.38
N TRP A 328 -28.32 64.07 16.15
CA TRP A 328 -29.17 65.23 16.06
C TRP A 328 -29.51 65.48 14.57
N ALA A 329 -30.79 65.64 14.26
CA ALA A 329 -31.28 65.95 12.92
C ALA A 329 -32.04 67.29 12.95
N ASP A 330 -31.72 68.17 12.01
CA ASP A 330 -32.41 69.45 11.83
C ASP A 330 -33.50 69.29 10.77
N LEU A 331 -34.71 68.93 11.21
CA LEU A 331 -35.87 68.65 10.32
C LEU A 331 -36.58 69.96 10.02
N GLN A 332 -36.43 70.52 8.82
CA GLN A 332 -37.17 71.68 8.36
C GLN A 332 -38.55 71.28 7.81
N GLY A 333 -39.60 71.89 8.35
CA GLY A 333 -40.99 71.66 7.91
C GLY A 333 -41.61 70.39 8.49
N ASP A 334 -42.53 69.80 7.75
CA ASP A 334 -43.34 68.62 8.17
C ASP A 334 -42.67 67.27 7.82
N ARG A 335 -41.32 67.28 7.59
CA ARG A 335 -40.55 66.06 7.23
C ARG A 335 -40.38 65.14 8.43
N LYS A 336 -40.58 63.84 8.21
CA LYS A 336 -40.34 62.79 9.20
C LYS A 336 -38.91 62.25 9.05
N ILE A 337 -38.33 61.68 10.13
CA ILE A 337 -37.03 61.04 10.11
C ILE A 337 -37.00 59.93 9.05
N SER A 338 -38.12 59.20 8.83
CA SER A 338 -38.25 58.18 7.82
C SER A 338 -38.10 58.66 6.38
N ASP A 339 -38.30 59.99 6.12
CA ASP A 339 -38.21 60.57 4.78
C ASP A 339 -36.79 61.03 4.45
N VAL A 340 -35.98 61.27 5.45
CA VAL A 340 -34.59 61.78 5.35
C VAL A 340 -33.53 60.75 5.69
N PHE A 341 -33.94 59.61 6.32
CA PHE A 341 -33.09 58.50 6.67
C PHE A 341 -33.80 57.20 6.27
N GLN A 342 -33.16 56.42 5.37
CA GLN A 342 -33.69 55.18 4.92
C GLN A 342 -32.59 54.12 4.84
N THR A 343 -32.82 52.96 5.37
CA THR A 343 -31.97 51.81 5.11
C THR A 343 -32.26 51.30 3.70
N ILE A 344 -31.20 51.06 2.92
CA ILE A 344 -31.33 50.50 1.57
C ILE A 344 -31.62 49.00 1.73
N PRO A 345 -32.85 48.53 1.37
CA PRO A 345 -33.18 47.13 1.56
C PRO A 345 -32.36 46.28 0.58
N ILE A 346 -31.64 45.30 1.12
CA ILE A 346 -30.90 44.32 0.34
C ILE A 346 -31.76 43.05 0.27
N ASN A 347 -32.32 42.81 -0.91
CA ASN A 347 -33.10 41.60 -1.18
C ASN A 347 -32.20 40.46 -1.62
N ALA A 348 -31.21 40.06 -0.77
CA ALA A 348 -30.41 38.90 -1.03
C ALA A 348 -31.19 37.63 -0.63
N ASP A 349 -31.45 36.73 -1.59
CA ASP A 349 -32.07 35.45 -1.29
C ASP A 349 -31.01 34.49 -0.71
N MET A 350 -30.79 34.62 0.59
CA MET A 350 -29.84 33.78 1.34
C MET A 350 -30.20 32.29 1.30
N ARG A 351 -31.50 31.95 1.13
CA ARG A 351 -31.95 30.56 1.06
C ARG A 351 -31.43 29.89 -0.21
N THR A 352 -31.59 30.54 -1.34
CA THR A 352 -31.06 30.07 -2.64
C THR A 352 -29.53 29.98 -2.61
N ALA A 353 -28.83 30.95 -2.01
CA ALA A 353 -27.37 30.93 -1.87
C ALA A 353 -26.88 29.71 -1.02
N PHE A 354 -27.56 29.42 0.08
CA PHE A 354 -27.23 28.23 0.90
C PHE A 354 -27.54 26.92 0.17
N ALA A 355 -28.64 26.85 -0.61
CA ALA A 355 -28.97 25.67 -1.40
C ALA A 355 -27.90 25.42 -2.50
N MET A 356 -27.47 26.45 -3.22
CA MET A 356 -26.41 26.35 -4.21
C MET A 356 -25.06 25.92 -3.58
N ARG A 357 -24.74 26.46 -2.39
CA ARG A 357 -23.53 26.02 -1.66
C ARG A 357 -23.61 24.55 -1.24
N ALA A 358 -24.78 24.06 -0.82
CA ALA A 358 -24.97 22.67 -0.45
C ALA A 358 -24.79 21.73 -1.65
N ASP A 359 -25.36 22.09 -2.80
CA ASP A 359 -25.21 21.35 -4.07
C ASP A 359 -23.74 21.31 -4.52
N LEU A 360 -23.04 22.45 -4.46
CA LEU A 360 -21.62 22.53 -4.79
C LEU A 360 -20.76 21.65 -3.87
N ARG A 361 -21.06 21.59 -2.59
CA ARG A 361 -20.36 20.71 -1.65
C ARG A 361 -20.63 19.24 -1.94
N GLU A 362 -21.83 18.89 -2.36
CA GLU A 362 -22.16 17.52 -2.80
C GLU A 362 -21.37 17.15 -4.06
N MET A 363 -21.25 18.05 -5.04
CA MET A 363 -20.43 17.84 -6.24
C MET A 363 -18.95 17.65 -5.88
N LEU A 364 -18.41 18.47 -4.98
CA LEU A 364 -17.05 18.32 -4.48
C LEU A 364 -16.85 16.96 -3.76
N ALA A 365 -17.78 16.53 -2.92
CA ALA A 365 -17.72 15.24 -2.26
C ALA A 365 -17.71 14.07 -3.27
N LYS A 366 -18.51 14.15 -4.32
CA LYS A 366 -18.52 13.17 -5.42
C LYS A 366 -17.20 13.17 -6.21
N ALA A 367 -16.64 14.34 -6.50
CA ALA A 367 -15.36 14.46 -7.20
C ALA A 367 -14.21 13.82 -6.40
N PHE A 368 -14.26 13.87 -5.08
CA PHE A 368 -13.31 13.22 -4.18
C PHE A 368 -13.73 11.80 -3.74
N PHE A 369 -14.73 11.21 -4.38
CA PHE A 369 -15.19 9.83 -4.14
C PHE A 369 -15.61 9.54 -2.69
N ILE A 370 -15.98 10.56 -1.90
CA ILE A 370 -16.34 10.37 -0.48
C ILE A 370 -17.60 9.52 -0.33
N ASP A 371 -18.55 9.68 -1.23
CA ASP A 371 -19.76 8.86 -1.32
C ASP A 371 -19.46 7.36 -1.55
N LYS A 372 -18.40 7.08 -2.33
CA LYS A 372 -17.94 5.72 -2.63
C LYS A 372 -17.07 5.12 -1.52
N LEU A 373 -16.41 5.94 -0.70
CA LEU A 373 -15.58 5.46 0.41
C LEU A 373 -16.41 5.09 1.64
N ASN A 374 -17.60 5.66 1.77
CA ASN A 374 -18.52 5.34 2.84
C ASN A 374 -19.20 3.99 2.59
N LEU A 375 -19.16 3.09 3.57
CA LEU A 375 -19.86 1.81 3.48
C LEU A 375 -21.35 2.03 3.26
N PRO A 376 -22.01 1.19 2.43
CA PRO A 376 -23.45 1.26 2.25
C PRO A 376 -24.18 1.17 3.58
N GLN A 377 -25.14 2.05 3.79
CA GLN A 377 -25.95 1.99 5.01
C GLN A 377 -26.78 0.71 5.02
N VAL A 378 -26.65 -0.05 6.08
CA VAL A 378 -27.42 -1.28 6.31
C VAL A 378 -28.70 -0.89 7.07
N GLY A 379 -29.85 -1.03 6.41
CA GLY A 379 -31.14 -0.80 7.05
C GLY A 379 -31.49 -1.95 8.00
N PRO A 380 -32.35 -1.72 9.01
CA PRO A 380 -32.71 -2.74 9.98
C PRO A 380 -33.46 -3.93 9.39
N ASP A 381 -34.07 -3.77 8.22
CA ASP A 381 -34.90 -4.79 7.56
C ASP A 381 -34.16 -5.57 6.45
N MET A 382 -32.82 -5.37 6.30
CA MET A 382 -32.09 -6.01 5.24
C MET A 382 -31.64 -7.42 5.60
N THR A 383 -31.80 -8.34 4.64
CA THR A 383 -31.33 -9.71 4.80
C THR A 383 -29.80 -9.79 4.67
N ALA A 384 -29.19 -10.80 5.30
CA ALA A 384 -27.74 -11.02 5.20
C ALA A 384 -27.24 -11.18 3.75
N THR A 385 -28.06 -11.76 2.88
CA THR A 385 -27.78 -11.91 1.45
C THR A 385 -27.79 -10.57 0.71
N GLU A 386 -28.73 -9.70 1.02
CA GLU A 386 -28.83 -8.37 0.41
C GLU A 386 -27.69 -7.45 0.86
N VAL A 387 -27.32 -7.49 2.15
CA VAL A 387 -26.15 -6.78 2.67
C VAL A 387 -24.88 -7.23 1.95
N ARG A 388 -24.72 -8.54 1.71
CA ARG A 388 -23.58 -9.10 0.99
C ARG A 388 -23.55 -8.62 -0.47
N ALA A 389 -24.68 -8.72 -1.18
CA ALA A 389 -24.76 -8.28 -2.58
C ALA A 389 -24.42 -6.79 -2.74
N ARG A 390 -24.89 -5.94 -1.82
CA ARG A 390 -24.53 -4.51 -1.82
C ARG A 390 -23.06 -4.28 -1.51
N LEU A 391 -22.49 -5.05 -0.62
CA LEU A 391 -21.07 -4.96 -0.31
C LEU A 391 -20.21 -5.36 -1.53
N GLU A 392 -20.58 -6.44 -2.23
CA GLU A 392 -19.91 -6.88 -3.45
C GLU A 392 -20.00 -5.84 -4.57
N GLU A 393 -21.17 -5.25 -4.75
CA GLU A 393 -21.36 -4.17 -5.72
C GLU A 393 -20.52 -2.94 -5.36
N HIS A 394 -20.48 -2.57 -4.09
CA HIS A 394 -19.66 -1.47 -3.59
C HIS A 394 -18.16 -1.72 -3.85
N VAL A 395 -17.68 -2.92 -3.55
CA VAL A 395 -16.30 -3.33 -3.85
C VAL A 395 -16.00 -3.19 -5.34
N ARG A 396 -16.90 -3.67 -6.20
CA ARG A 396 -16.74 -3.58 -7.67
C ARG A 396 -16.65 -2.14 -8.17
N GLN A 397 -17.37 -1.22 -7.55
CA GLN A 397 -17.31 0.21 -7.87
C GLN A 397 -16.01 0.89 -7.40
N LEU A 398 -15.37 0.35 -6.35
CA LEU A 398 -14.12 0.88 -5.81
C LEU A 398 -12.87 0.33 -6.51
N LEU A 399 -12.93 -0.88 -7.07
CA LEU A 399 -11.79 -1.52 -7.72
C LEU A 399 -11.07 -0.62 -8.75
N PRO A 400 -11.76 0.04 -9.71
CA PRO A 400 -11.09 0.89 -10.69
C PRO A 400 -10.39 2.11 -10.08
N LEU A 401 -10.79 2.53 -8.88
CA LEU A 401 -10.16 3.62 -8.14
C LEU A 401 -8.85 3.18 -7.49
N PHE A 402 -8.81 1.94 -6.96
CA PHE A 402 -7.68 1.43 -6.19
C PHE A 402 -6.65 0.68 -7.02
N GLU A 403 -7.05 0.11 -8.16
CA GLU A 403 -6.17 -0.68 -9.04
C GLU A 403 -4.90 0.06 -9.48
N PRO A 404 -4.94 1.33 -9.91
CA PRO A 404 -3.72 2.08 -10.22
C PRO A 404 -2.80 2.26 -9.01
N MET A 405 -3.39 2.35 -7.81
CA MET A 405 -2.62 2.51 -6.57
C MET A 405 -1.95 1.19 -6.14
N GLU A 406 -2.57 0.06 -6.41
CA GLU A 406 -1.98 -1.25 -6.13
C GLU A 406 -0.80 -1.52 -7.06
N HIS A 407 -0.97 -1.32 -8.35
CA HIS A 407 0.04 -1.63 -9.36
C HIS A 407 1.14 -0.58 -9.46
N GLU A 408 0.80 0.68 -9.60
CA GLU A 408 1.77 1.77 -9.80
C GLU A 408 2.45 2.22 -8.50
N TYR A 409 1.76 2.11 -7.36
CA TYR A 409 2.28 2.60 -6.10
C TYR A 409 2.76 1.47 -5.19
N ASN A 410 1.84 0.61 -4.72
CA ASN A 410 2.17 -0.38 -3.70
C ASN A 410 3.11 -1.46 -4.24
N ALA A 411 2.87 -1.97 -5.47
CA ALA A 411 3.73 -2.98 -6.07
C ALA A 411 5.15 -2.44 -6.27
N ARG A 412 5.28 -1.24 -6.86
CA ARG A 412 6.60 -0.60 -7.07
C ARG A 412 7.33 -0.34 -5.74
N LEU A 413 6.59 0.06 -4.71
CA LEU A 413 7.16 0.29 -3.37
C LEU A 413 7.68 -1.01 -2.74
N LEU A 414 6.93 -2.11 -2.90
CA LEU A 414 7.33 -3.44 -2.42
C LEU A 414 8.53 -3.97 -3.21
N ASP A 415 8.55 -3.81 -4.53
CA ASP A 415 9.70 -4.19 -5.37
C ASP A 415 10.98 -3.52 -4.89
N LYS A 416 10.95 -2.18 -4.73
CA LYS A 416 12.13 -1.44 -4.26
C LYS A 416 12.54 -1.87 -2.86
N THR A 417 11.59 -2.11 -1.98
CA THR A 417 11.86 -2.62 -0.63
C THR A 417 12.49 -4.00 -0.67
N PHE A 418 11.94 -4.92 -1.47
CA PHE A 418 12.47 -6.27 -1.63
C PHE A 418 13.89 -6.27 -2.18
N PHE A 419 14.15 -5.54 -3.27
CA PHE A 419 15.48 -5.45 -3.87
C PHE A 419 16.52 -4.88 -2.90
N ARG A 420 16.15 -3.87 -2.10
CA ARG A 420 17.03 -3.32 -1.07
C ARG A 420 17.32 -4.31 0.05
N LEU A 421 16.31 -4.99 0.58
CA LEU A 421 16.51 -6.01 1.61
C LEU A 421 17.34 -7.19 1.10
N ARG A 422 17.16 -7.58 -0.16
CA ARG A 422 17.98 -8.60 -0.82
C ARG A 422 19.45 -8.15 -0.94
N ALA A 423 19.70 -6.89 -1.34
CA ALA A 423 21.03 -6.32 -1.41
C ALA A 423 21.72 -6.23 -0.03
N MET A 424 20.93 -6.06 1.04
CA MET A 424 21.39 -6.08 2.44
C MET A 424 21.53 -7.49 3.02
N ASN A 425 21.26 -8.56 2.26
CA ASN A 425 21.27 -9.97 2.70
C ASN A 425 20.35 -10.21 3.91
N ARG A 426 19.14 -9.60 3.93
CA ARG A 426 18.17 -9.76 5.03
C ARG A 426 17.30 -11.01 4.91
N PHE A 427 17.23 -11.62 3.74
CA PHE A 427 16.52 -12.86 3.53
C PHE A 427 17.43 -14.07 3.79
N ARG A 428 16.90 -15.06 4.45
CA ARG A 428 17.57 -16.34 4.69
C ARG A 428 17.48 -17.18 3.42
N THR A 429 18.62 -17.38 2.77
CA THR A 429 18.72 -18.21 1.56
C THR A 429 18.84 -19.70 1.86
N ASP A 430 19.21 -20.04 3.10
CA ASP A 430 19.34 -21.42 3.59
C ASP A 430 18.01 -22.19 3.68
N ILE A 431 16.89 -21.47 3.83
CA ILE A 431 15.54 -22.05 3.90
C ILE A 431 14.74 -21.85 2.59
N MET A 432 15.39 -21.32 1.56
CA MET A 432 14.71 -21.08 0.28
C MET A 432 14.60 -22.40 -0.49
N PRO A 433 13.38 -22.84 -0.87
CA PRO A 433 13.21 -24.02 -1.68
C PRO A 433 13.85 -23.86 -3.06
N ASP A 434 14.44 -24.95 -3.58
CA ASP A 434 15.08 -24.94 -4.91
C ASP A 434 14.10 -24.59 -6.04
N THR A 435 12.84 -24.95 -5.86
CA THR A 435 11.74 -24.66 -6.79
C THR A 435 11.48 -23.16 -6.99
N LEU A 436 11.83 -22.32 -6.02
CA LEU A 436 11.75 -20.86 -6.09
C LEU A 436 13.03 -20.22 -6.63
N SER A 437 14.09 -20.97 -6.84
CA SER A 437 15.35 -20.42 -7.35
C SER A 437 15.16 -19.92 -8.79
N GLY A 438 15.39 -18.61 -8.99
CA GLY A 438 15.19 -17.96 -10.28
C GLY A 438 13.74 -17.62 -10.63
N ALA A 439 12.77 -17.86 -9.72
CA ALA A 439 11.40 -17.45 -9.94
C ALA A 439 11.23 -15.93 -9.73
N ASP A 440 10.39 -15.33 -10.54
CA ASP A 440 9.98 -13.94 -10.36
C ASP A 440 8.94 -13.85 -9.24
N ILE A 441 9.09 -12.83 -8.39
CA ILE A 441 8.17 -12.56 -7.29
C ILE A 441 7.12 -11.55 -7.76
N ALA A 442 5.86 -11.88 -7.53
CA ALA A 442 4.72 -11.00 -7.69
C ALA A 442 4.13 -10.63 -6.32
N TRP A 443 3.28 -9.64 -6.30
CA TRP A 443 2.63 -9.18 -5.08
C TRP A 443 1.13 -9.41 -5.15
N GLY A 444 0.62 -10.27 -4.29
CA GLY A 444 -0.81 -10.40 -4.08
C GLY A 444 -1.25 -9.38 -3.02
N PHE A 445 -2.16 -8.48 -3.39
CA PHE A 445 -2.72 -7.51 -2.44
C PHE A 445 -3.93 -8.11 -1.74
N ARG A 446 -4.02 -7.88 -0.43
CA ARG A 446 -5.15 -8.31 0.39
C ARG A 446 -5.81 -7.07 0.97
N ASN A 447 -6.86 -6.63 0.30
CA ASN A 447 -7.70 -5.54 0.80
C ASN A 447 -8.83 -6.13 1.65
N PRO A 448 -9.32 -5.42 2.66
CA PRO A 448 -10.52 -5.83 3.41
C PRO A 448 -11.71 -6.14 2.49
N LEU A 449 -11.73 -5.51 1.32
CA LEU A 449 -12.73 -5.70 0.29
C LEU A 449 -12.55 -7.04 -0.47
N GLN A 450 -11.31 -7.45 -0.75
CA GLN A 450 -11.01 -8.75 -1.38
C GLN A 450 -11.19 -9.91 -0.41
N GLU A 451 -10.94 -9.70 0.89
CA GLU A 451 -11.23 -10.72 1.92
C GLU A 451 -12.71 -11.08 1.97
N ALA A 452 -13.61 -10.15 1.67
CA ALA A 452 -15.03 -10.43 1.56
C ALA A 452 -15.34 -11.39 0.39
N SER A 453 -14.66 -11.24 -0.76
CA SER A 453 -14.82 -12.15 -1.92
C SER A 453 -14.20 -13.53 -1.68
N THR A 454 -13.07 -13.58 -0.97
CA THR A 454 -12.40 -14.86 -0.67
C THR A 454 -13.19 -15.72 0.32
N ARG A 455 -14.00 -15.11 1.19
CA ARG A 455 -14.95 -15.84 2.05
C ARG A 455 -16.03 -16.58 1.27
N ILE A 456 -16.32 -16.14 0.04
CA ILE A 456 -17.25 -16.81 -0.86
C ILE A 456 -16.72 -18.19 -1.26
N LEU A 457 -15.43 -18.32 -1.54
CA LEU A 457 -14.79 -19.60 -1.85
C LEU A 457 -14.94 -20.61 -0.70
N VAL A 458 -14.84 -20.16 0.53
CA VAL A 458 -15.05 -20.99 1.72
C VAL A 458 -16.49 -21.50 1.80
N GLN A 459 -17.44 -20.64 1.46
CA GLN A 459 -18.86 -21.03 1.44
C GLN A 459 -19.14 -22.01 0.30
N GLN A 460 -18.61 -21.77 -0.89
CA GLN A 460 -18.70 -22.68 -2.03
C GLN A 460 -18.12 -24.06 -1.70
N PHE A 461 -16.99 -24.10 -1.01
CA PHE A 461 -16.41 -25.36 -0.53
C PHE A 461 -17.35 -26.09 0.44
N ARG A 462 -17.99 -25.39 1.38
CA ARG A 462 -18.96 -26.02 2.30
C ARG A 462 -20.18 -26.55 1.55
N GLU A 463 -20.71 -25.78 0.62
CA GLU A 463 -21.84 -26.18 -0.23
C GLU A 463 -21.46 -27.38 -1.13
N ALA A 464 -20.24 -27.39 -1.69
CA ALA A 464 -19.73 -28.51 -2.48
C ALA A 464 -19.63 -29.79 -1.65
N ILE A 465 -19.08 -29.71 -0.43
CA ILE A 465 -19.00 -30.86 0.48
C ILE A 465 -20.41 -31.36 0.85
N GLU A 466 -21.35 -30.48 1.12
CA GLU A 466 -22.72 -30.85 1.48
C GLU A 466 -23.42 -31.57 0.33
N VAL A 467 -23.25 -31.12 -0.90
CA VAL A 467 -23.76 -31.76 -2.11
C VAL A 467 -23.11 -33.12 -2.35
N GLU A 468 -21.78 -33.22 -2.27
CA GLU A 468 -21.03 -34.47 -2.49
C GLU A 468 -21.33 -35.50 -1.39
N THR A 469 -21.42 -35.08 -0.12
CA THR A 469 -21.81 -35.98 0.96
C THR A 469 -23.27 -36.44 0.86
N GLY A 470 -24.16 -35.57 0.40
CA GLY A 470 -25.54 -35.91 0.10
C GLY A 470 -25.64 -36.96 -1.02
N ALA A 471 -24.88 -36.79 -2.11
CA ALA A 471 -24.81 -37.72 -3.23
C ALA A 471 -24.21 -39.08 -2.81
N ALA A 472 -23.14 -39.10 -2.01
CA ALA A 472 -22.54 -40.30 -1.47
C ALA A 472 -23.50 -41.09 -0.56
N ASN A 473 -24.28 -40.44 0.27
CA ASN A 473 -25.30 -41.04 1.13
C ASN A 473 -26.47 -41.65 0.33
N MET A 474 -26.73 -41.12 -0.87
CA MET A 474 -27.73 -41.67 -1.81
C MET A 474 -27.18 -42.81 -2.70
N GLY A 475 -25.90 -43.19 -2.54
CA GLY A 475 -25.27 -44.25 -3.35
C GLY A 475 -24.97 -43.84 -4.80
N VAL A 476 -24.94 -42.55 -5.08
CA VAL A 476 -24.64 -42.03 -6.40
C VAL A 476 -23.13 -41.82 -6.53
N GLY A 477 -22.44 -42.78 -7.11
CA GLY A 477 -21.16 -42.66 -7.83
C GLY A 477 -19.95 -42.05 -7.08
N VAL A 478 -18.84 -42.01 -7.81
CA VAL A 478 -17.54 -41.47 -7.37
C VAL A 478 -17.63 -39.96 -7.23
N MET A 479 -17.10 -39.42 -6.13
CA MET A 479 -16.90 -37.98 -5.96
C MET A 479 -16.17 -37.38 -7.16
N ARG A 480 -16.73 -36.32 -7.73
CA ARG A 480 -16.14 -35.64 -8.90
C ARG A 480 -15.23 -34.48 -8.50
N THR A 481 -15.43 -33.95 -7.30
CA THR A 481 -14.62 -32.84 -6.77
C THR A 481 -13.42 -33.40 -6.02
N ASP A 482 -12.22 -32.92 -6.37
CA ASP A 482 -11.03 -33.18 -5.57
C ASP A 482 -11.10 -32.37 -4.27
N LEU A 483 -11.51 -33.07 -3.21
CA LEU A 483 -11.67 -32.44 -1.88
C LEU A 483 -10.33 -32.01 -1.27
N GLY A 484 -9.19 -32.57 -1.71
CA GLY A 484 -7.87 -32.16 -1.29
C GLY A 484 -7.54 -30.75 -1.76
N ILE A 485 -7.64 -30.53 -3.07
CA ILE A 485 -7.39 -29.22 -3.70
C ILE A 485 -8.41 -28.20 -3.19
N ALA A 486 -9.70 -28.55 -3.22
CA ALA A 486 -10.77 -27.64 -2.77
C ALA A 486 -10.63 -27.22 -1.30
N ARG A 487 -10.19 -28.15 -0.43
CA ARG A 487 -9.88 -27.85 0.98
C ARG A 487 -8.71 -26.87 1.10
N ASP A 488 -7.65 -27.10 0.33
CA ASP A 488 -6.46 -26.24 0.39
C ASP A 488 -6.75 -24.84 -0.13
N ASP A 489 -7.59 -24.71 -1.16
CA ASP A 489 -8.08 -23.40 -1.63
C ASP A 489 -8.97 -22.72 -0.60
N ALA A 490 -9.87 -23.46 0.06
CA ALA A 490 -10.69 -22.92 1.14
C ALA A 490 -9.85 -22.46 2.34
N VAL A 491 -8.82 -23.24 2.73
CA VAL A 491 -7.89 -22.89 3.82
C VAL A 491 -7.08 -21.64 3.48
N ARG A 492 -6.67 -21.47 2.20
CA ARG A 492 -6.06 -20.24 1.71
C ARG A 492 -7.04 -19.07 1.76
N GLY A 493 -8.27 -19.30 1.32
CA GLY A 493 -9.34 -18.30 1.35
C GLY A 493 -9.66 -17.77 2.75
N ILE A 494 -9.55 -18.61 3.78
CA ILE A 494 -9.68 -18.20 5.19
C ILE A 494 -8.48 -17.36 5.65
N GLY A 495 -7.34 -17.42 4.94
CA GLY A 495 -6.11 -16.71 5.33
C GLY A 495 -5.33 -17.41 6.43
N VAL A 496 -5.45 -18.74 6.56
CA VAL A 496 -4.69 -19.53 7.54
C VAL A 496 -3.18 -19.38 7.30
N PRO A 497 -2.39 -19.02 8.32
CA PRO A 497 -0.95 -18.87 8.18
C PRO A 497 -0.28 -20.12 7.61
N ALA A 498 0.64 -19.96 6.65
CA ALA A 498 1.33 -21.09 6.01
C ALA A 498 2.11 -21.96 7.03
N LYS A 499 2.58 -21.37 8.14
CA LYS A 499 3.25 -22.10 9.23
C LYS A 499 2.37 -23.16 9.92
N TRP A 500 1.05 -23.11 9.76
CA TRP A 500 0.12 -24.11 10.31
C TRP A 500 -0.11 -25.27 9.35
N ARG A 501 0.33 -25.13 8.10
CA ARG A 501 0.26 -26.21 7.11
C ARG A 501 1.43 -27.16 7.33
N ARG A 502 1.18 -28.46 7.19
CA ARG A 502 2.23 -29.48 7.25
C ARG A 502 3.04 -29.46 5.94
N SER A 503 4.31 -29.88 6.01
CA SER A 503 5.14 -30.07 4.83
C SER A 503 4.63 -31.24 3.98
N ASN A 504 5.00 -31.26 2.71
CA ASN A 504 4.69 -32.43 1.84
C ASN A 504 5.36 -33.68 2.37
N GLU A 505 6.60 -33.58 2.88
CA GLU A 505 7.32 -34.70 3.48
C GLU A 505 6.59 -35.29 4.70
N ASP A 506 6.06 -34.44 5.59
CA ASP A 506 5.30 -34.88 6.77
C ASP A 506 3.98 -35.55 6.37
N MET A 507 3.31 -35.04 5.32
CA MET A 507 2.06 -35.61 4.82
C MET A 507 2.31 -36.96 4.13
N GLU A 508 3.37 -37.07 3.34
CA GLU A 508 3.76 -38.33 2.70
C GLU A 508 4.20 -39.38 3.74
N ALA A 509 4.98 -38.98 4.73
CA ALA A 509 5.39 -39.84 5.81
C ALA A 509 4.18 -40.38 6.63
N GLU A 510 3.22 -39.52 6.96
CA GLU A 510 1.97 -39.93 7.62
C GLU A 510 1.10 -40.80 6.72
N GLY A 511 1.02 -40.49 5.42
CA GLY A 511 0.31 -41.29 4.41
C GLY A 511 0.89 -42.70 4.30
N GLN A 512 2.22 -42.82 4.25
CA GLN A 512 2.92 -44.09 4.22
C GLN A 512 2.74 -44.86 5.55
N ALA A 513 2.79 -44.16 6.69
CA ALA A 513 2.56 -44.79 7.99
C ALA A 513 1.12 -45.31 8.11
N LYS A 514 0.12 -44.54 7.67
CA LYS A 514 -1.28 -44.99 7.65
C LYS A 514 -1.51 -46.14 6.67
N ALA A 515 -0.90 -46.10 5.49
CA ALA A 515 -0.98 -47.19 4.51
C ALA A 515 -0.36 -48.47 5.05
N LYS A 516 0.82 -48.40 5.74
CA LYS A 516 1.44 -49.54 6.42
C LYS A 516 0.57 -50.07 7.56
N ALA A 517 0.00 -49.18 8.38
CA ALA A 517 -0.90 -49.58 9.46
C ALA A 517 -2.18 -50.25 8.94
N ALA A 518 -2.76 -49.70 7.84
CA ALA A 518 -3.94 -50.28 7.19
C ALA A 518 -3.60 -51.67 6.55
N ALA A 519 -2.43 -51.81 5.95
CA ALA A 519 -1.97 -53.08 5.39
C ALA A 519 -1.75 -54.14 6.49
N ILE A 520 -1.16 -53.75 7.62
CA ILE A 520 -0.98 -54.63 8.81
C ILE A 520 -2.33 -55.02 9.41
N ALA A 521 -3.27 -54.06 9.54
CA ALA A 521 -4.61 -54.34 10.05
C ALA A 521 -5.38 -55.29 9.11
N LYS A 522 -5.26 -55.11 7.79
CA LYS A 522 -5.87 -55.98 6.80
C LYS A 522 -5.26 -57.39 6.82
N ALA A 523 -3.94 -57.49 6.91
CA ALA A 523 -3.25 -58.76 7.06
C ALA A 523 -3.63 -59.49 8.37
N ALA A 524 -3.77 -58.78 9.48
CA ALA A 524 -4.24 -59.33 10.75
C ALA A 524 -5.69 -59.80 10.67
N GLN A 525 -6.55 -59.08 9.94
CA GLN A 525 -7.95 -59.47 9.72
C GLN A 525 -8.05 -60.71 8.82
N GLU A 526 -7.25 -60.81 7.78
CA GLU A 526 -7.14 -61.99 6.90
C GLU A 526 -6.58 -63.21 7.67
N ALA A 527 -5.55 -63.00 8.49
CA ALA A 527 -5.01 -64.02 9.34
C ALA A 527 -6.02 -64.55 10.38
N SER A 528 -6.80 -63.65 10.98
CA SER A 528 -7.88 -64.01 11.92
C SER A 528 -9.01 -64.80 11.24
N ALA A 529 -9.35 -64.41 10.01
CA ALA A 529 -10.35 -65.12 9.17
C ALA A 529 -9.87 -66.55 8.83
N VAL A 530 -8.59 -66.67 8.42
CA VAL A 530 -7.97 -67.99 8.14
C VAL A 530 -7.89 -68.84 9.42
N ALA A 531 -7.52 -68.24 10.56
CA ALA A 531 -7.52 -68.94 11.86
C ALA A 531 -8.93 -69.40 12.26
N GLY A 532 -9.98 -68.58 12.01
CA GLY A 532 -11.37 -68.94 12.25
C GLY A 532 -11.83 -70.09 11.35
N ILE A 533 -11.43 -70.10 10.10
CA ILE A 533 -11.71 -71.21 9.17
C ILE A 533 -10.96 -72.49 9.60
N ALA A 534 -9.72 -72.36 10.00
CA ALA A 534 -8.93 -73.51 10.52
C ALA A 534 -9.53 -74.05 11.81
N GLN A 535 -10.05 -73.22 12.69
CA GLN A 535 -10.73 -73.62 13.91
C GLN A 535 -12.07 -74.33 13.63
N GLN A 536 -12.87 -73.80 12.68
CA GLN A 536 -14.09 -74.48 12.22
C GLN A 536 -13.81 -75.81 11.53
N ALA A 537 -12.74 -75.90 10.75
CA ALA A 537 -12.31 -77.14 10.15
C ALA A 537 -11.79 -78.14 11.21
N GLY A 538 -11.11 -77.62 12.25
CA GLY A 538 -10.68 -78.44 13.41
C GLY A 538 -11.87 -78.98 14.20
N ASP A 539 -12.85 -78.14 14.48
CA ASP A 539 -14.07 -78.52 15.21
C ASP A 539 -14.93 -79.50 14.39
N ALA A 540 -15.00 -79.30 13.05
CA ALA A 540 -15.67 -80.26 12.14
C ALA A 540 -14.94 -81.60 12.09
N ALA A 541 -13.60 -81.60 12.07
CA ALA A 541 -12.77 -82.83 12.15
C ALA A 541 -12.91 -83.50 13.49
N GLN A 542 -13.05 -82.75 14.60
CA GLN A 542 -13.27 -83.30 15.93
C GLN A 542 -14.67 -83.91 16.09
N SER A 543 -15.70 -83.23 15.50
CA SER A 543 -17.04 -83.78 15.47
C SER A 543 -17.18 -85.06 14.61
N MET A 544 -16.47 -85.07 13.45
CA MET A 544 -16.38 -86.30 12.62
C MET A 544 -15.62 -87.44 13.32
N ARG A 545 -14.66 -87.14 14.20
CA ARG A 545 -13.98 -88.12 15.02
C ARG A 545 -14.84 -88.71 16.16
N MET A 546 -15.65 -87.88 16.80
CA MET A 546 -16.68 -88.34 17.76
C MET A 546 -17.79 -89.13 17.09
N GLY A 547 -18.06 -88.94 15.80
CA GLY A 547 -19.03 -89.69 15.00
C GLY A 547 -18.48 -91.02 14.41
N GLY A 548 -17.26 -91.37 14.66
CA GLY A 548 -16.68 -92.65 14.24
C GLY A 548 -16.26 -92.73 12.74
N LEU A 549 -16.11 -91.67 12.08
CA LEU A 549 -15.89 -91.55 10.62
C LEU A 549 -14.40 -91.39 10.20
N LEU A 550 -13.43 -91.19 11.16
CA LEU A 550 -12.00 -91.05 10.85
C LEU A 550 -11.10 -91.77 11.87
N PRO A 551 -9.99 -92.45 11.46
CA PRO A 551 -9.07 -93.10 12.35
C PRO A 551 -8.16 -92.08 13.09
N ALA A 552 -7.67 -92.49 14.31
CA ALA A 552 -6.80 -91.73 15.17
C ALA A 552 -5.39 -91.51 14.54
N PRO A 553 -4.77 -90.34 14.69
CA PRO A 553 -3.40 -90.11 14.20
C PRO A 553 -2.35 -90.85 15.02
N SER A 554 -1.36 -91.39 14.32
CA SER A 554 -0.12 -91.95 14.93
C SER A 554 0.74 -90.78 15.46
N LYS A 555 1.28 -90.92 16.67
CA LYS A 555 2.19 -89.98 17.32
C LYS A 555 3.49 -89.80 16.49
N PRO A 556 3.91 -88.60 16.15
CA PRO A 556 5.30 -88.38 15.74
C PRO A 556 6.20 -88.21 16.92
N GLY A 557 7.44 -88.70 16.77
CA GLY A 557 8.48 -88.61 17.78
C GLY A 557 8.96 -87.22 18.07
N VAL A 558 9.33 -87.00 19.28
CA VAL A 558 9.90 -85.77 19.84
C VAL A 558 11.34 -85.67 19.36
N GLU A 559 11.69 -84.63 18.66
CA GLU A 559 13.04 -84.03 18.64
C GLU A 559 12.93 -82.56 19.04
N ASP A 560 13.60 -82.27 20.17
CA ASP A 560 13.76 -80.95 20.76
C ASP A 560 14.66 -80.09 19.84
N GLU A 561 14.18 -78.98 19.38
CA GLU A 561 14.99 -77.81 19.08
C GLU A 561 14.32 -76.59 19.72
N MET A 562 14.89 -76.13 20.80
CA MET A 562 14.63 -74.88 21.43
C MET A 562 15.20 -73.77 20.58
N THR A 563 14.35 -72.99 19.93
CA THR A 563 14.70 -71.64 19.39
C THR A 563 14.20 -70.58 20.34
N GLU A 564 15.18 -69.87 20.88
CA GLU A 564 15.00 -68.71 21.76
C GLU A 564 14.04 -67.68 21.15
N LEU A 565 13.11 -67.21 21.95
CA LEU A 565 12.26 -66.02 21.67
C LEU A 565 13.10 -64.75 21.91
N PRO A 566 13.02 -63.77 21.09
CA PRO A 566 13.67 -62.47 21.36
C PRO A 566 12.90 -61.69 22.44
N ASP A 567 13.68 -61.01 23.27
CA ASP A 567 13.29 -60.20 24.41
C ASP A 567 12.22 -59.17 24.14
N GLU A 568 11.35 -58.96 25.11
CA GLU A 568 10.35 -57.88 25.14
C GLU A 568 11.05 -56.50 25.13
N PRO A 569 10.48 -55.49 24.44
CA PRO A 569 11.02 -54.15 24.52
C PRO A 569 10.70 -53.49 25.88
N GLU A 570 11.75 -52.96 26.52
CA GLU A 570 11.70 -52.15 27.72
C GLU A 570 10.67 -50.98 27.61
N TYR A 571 9.84 -50.89 28.62
CA TYR A 571 9.01 -49.75 28.92
C TYR A 571 9.89 -48.57 29.33
N VAL A 572 9.92 -47.52 28.57
CA VAL A 572 10.53 -46.26 28.99
C VAL A 572 9.45 -45.39 29.65
N ASP A 573 9.62 -45.20 30.97
CA ASP A 573 8.83 -44.26 31.77
C ASP A 573 9.03 -42.80 31.29
N PHE A 574 7.95 -42.13 31.00
CA PHE A 574 7.89 -40.69 30.75
C PHE A 574 7.57 -39.94 32.07
N GLU A 575 8.54 -39.81 32.95
CA GLU A 575 8.59 -38.75 33.96
C GLU A 575 10.03 -38.24 33.98
N ASP A 576 10.29 -37.08 33.37
CA ASP A 576 11.27 -36.06 33.66
C ASP A 576 11.63 -35.24 32.41
N VAL A 577 10.82 -34.26 32.07
CA VAL A 577 11.29 -32.99 31.48
C VAL A 577 10.29 -31.89 31.87
N ALA A 578 10.47 -31.35 33.07
CA ALA A 578 10.01 -30.02 33.44
C ALA A 578 11.13 -29.38 34.28
N ALA A 579 11.99 -28.61 33.63
CA ALA A 579 12.77 -27.53 34.20
C ALA A 579 13.12 -26.53 33.08
#